data_7a717ea332144a444bab3743f090bb27
#
_entry.id   7a717ea332144a444bab3743f090bb27
#
_cell.length_a   1.000
_cell.length_b   1.000
_cell.length_c   1.000
_cell.angle_alpha   90.00
_cell.angle_beta   90.00
_cell.angle_gamma   90.00
#
_symmetry.space_group_name_H-M   'P 1'
#
loop_
_entity.id
_entity.type
_entity.pdbx_description
1 polymer ?
#
loop_
_entity_poly.entity_id
_entity_poly.type
_entity_poly.pdbx_seq_one_letter_code
_entity_poly.pdbx_strand_id
1 'polypeptide(L)'
;MAAIRGMQGVTLHDLYEVYPDMNIDVRQEQSLLLQHDIILFQHPFYWYSAPAIVKQWQDLVLEHGWAYGASGTALRGKRMGNVITAGGPEATYSREGWHRHTIADFLLPFEQTALLCNMQYIPPFTIYGTHRLTPSLIQEQTVAYRQMLEELRHK
;
A
#
# COMPACT_ATOMS: atom_id res chain seq x y z
N MET A 1 -7.74 -9.78 -1.79
CA MET A 1 -8.74 -8.93 -2.50
C MET A 1 -10.18 -9.41 -2.27
N ALA A 2 -10.56 -10.65 -2.53
CA ALA A 2 -11.94 -11.13 -2.29
C ALA A 2 -12.46 -10.85 -0.85
N ALA A 3 -11.59 -10.92 0.13
CA ALA A 3 -11.92 -10.76 1.55
C ALA A 3 -12.50 -9.39 1.96
N ILE A 4 -12.19 -8.34 1.20
CA ILE A 4 -12.59 -6.95 1.50
C ILE A 4 -13.53 -6.37 0.45
N ARG A 5 -13.87 -7.16 -0.58
CA ARG A 5 -14.83 -6.75 -1.61
C ARG A 5 -16.20 -6.51 -0.99
N GLY A 6 -16.78 -5.36 -1.26
CA GLY A 6 -18.07 -4.94 -0.69
C GLY A 6 -18.03 -4.48 0.76
N MET A 7 -16.85 -4.31 1.36
CA MET A 7 -16.72 -3.71 2.68
C MET A 7 -17.06 -2.22 2.60
N GLN A 8 -17.97 -1.76 3.46
CA GLN A 8 -18.42 -0.37 3.44
C GLN A 8 -17.25 0.60 3.68
N GLY A 9 -17.16 1.67 2.89
CA GLY A 9 -16.10 2.68 2.98
C GLY A 9 -14.75 2.21 2.43
N VAL A 10 -14.69 1.06 1.73
CA VAL A 10 -13.49 0.55 1.08
C VAL A 10 -13.72 0.50 -0.43
N THR A 11 -12.87 1.21 -1.17
CA THR A 11 -12.80 1.14 -2.63
C THR A 11 -11.63 0.26 -3.03
N LEU A 12 -11.91 -0.82 -3.76
CA LEU A 12 -10.88 -1.65 -4.38
C LEU A 12 -10.61 -1.12 -5.79
N HIS A 13 -9.36 -0.78 -6.05
CA HIS A 13 -8.91 -0.25 -7.32
C HIS A 13 -7.70 -1.04 -7.79
N ASP A 14 -7.92 -1.97 -8.72
CA ASP A 14 -6.85 -2.80 -9.27
C ASP A 14 -6.20 -2.13 -10.46
N LEU A 15 -4.99 -1.62 -10.27
CA LEU A 15 -4.28 -0.86 -11.29
C LEU A 15 -4.01 -1.69 -12.56
N TYR A 16 -3.78 -3.00 -12.43
CA TYR A 16 -3.56 -3.86 -13.60
C TYR A 16 -4.86 -4.16 -14.37
N GLU A 17 -6.01 -4.17 -13.70
CA GLU A 17 -7.31 -4.30 -14.39
C GLU A 17 -7.70 -3.00 -15.09
N VAL A 18 -7.45 -1.85 -14.46
CA VAL A 18 -7.82 -0.53 -14.99
C VAL A 18 -6.84 -0.05 -16.06
N TYR A 19 -5.55 -0.33 -15.89
CA TYR A 19 -4.47 0.13 -16.78
C TYR A 19 -3.59 -1.04 -17.27
N PRO A 20 -4.16 -1.96 -18.08
CA PRO A 20 -3.41 -3.15 -18.52
C PRO A 20 -2.23 -2.82 -19.44
N ASP A 21 -2.24 -1.65 -20.07
CA ASP A 21 -1.17 -1.09 -20.90
C ASP A 21 -0.25 -0.12 -20.12
N MET A 22 -0.44 0.00 -18.80
CA MET A 22 0.27 0.94 -17.91
C MET A 22 0.08 2.42 -18.27
N ASN A 23 -0.90 2.76 -19.10
CA ASN A 23 -1.23 4.15 -19.45
C ASN A 23 -2.20 4.75 -18.42
N ILE A 24 -1.65 5.25 -17.31
CA ILE A 24 -2.42 5.70 -16.15
C ILE A 24 -3.09 7.05 -16.42
N ASP A 25 -4.41 7.12 -16.23
CA ASP A 25 -5.15 8.38 -16.24
C ASP A 25 -4.93 9.14 -14.94
N VAL A 26 -4.03 10.10 -14.99
CA VAL A 26 -3.62 10.90 -13.82
C VAL A 26 -4.81 11.64 -13.20
N ARG A 27 -5.73 12.18 -14.00
CA ARG A 27 -6.86 12.96 -13.49
C ARG A 27 -7.89 12.07 -12.78
N GLN A 28 -8.12 10.88 -13.31
CA GLN A 28 -8.98 9.88 -12.68
C GLN A 28 -8.40 9.46 -11.33
N GLU A 29 -7.09 9.14 -11.28
CA GLU A 29 -6.41 8.73 -10.05
C GLU A 29 -6.41 9.85 -9.00
N GLN A 30 -6.09 11.08 -9.39
CA GLN A 30 -6.13 12.22 -8.50
C GLN A 30 -7.54 12.47 -7.94
N SER A 31 -8.58 12.36 -8.78
CA SER A 31 -9.97 12.47 -8.35
C SER A 31 -10.35 11.38 -7.32
N LEU A 32 -9.88 10.13 -7.56
CA LEU A 32 -10.10 9.03 -6.63
C LEU A 32 -9.40 9.27 -5.29
N LEU A 33 -8.16 9.75 -5.31
CA LEU A 33 -7.40 10.08 -4.09
C LEU A 33 -8.09 11.16 -3.25
N LEU A 34 -8.70 12.16 -3.88
CA LEU A 34 -9.42 13.22 -3.17
C LEU A 34 -10.62 12.71 -2.39
N GLN A 35 -11.24 11.62 -2.83
CA GLN A 35 -12.43 11.03 -2.21
C GLN A 35 -12.13 10.15 -0.99
N HIS A 36 -10.85 9.87 -0.71
CA HIS A 36 -10.44 8.93 0.35
C HIS A 36 -9.46 9.59 1.32
N ASP A 37 -9.60 9.29 2.60
CA ASP A 37 -8.70 9.78 3.65
C ASP A 37 -7.50 8.85 3.88
N ILE A 38 -7.62 7.60 3.46
CA ILE A 38 -6.61 6.56 3.63
C ILE A 38 -6.30 5.91 2.29
N ILE A 39 -5.03 5.85 1.95
CA ILE A 39 -4.52 5.23 0.73
C ILE A 39 -3.68 4.01 1.13
N LEU A 40 -4.08 2.82 0.68
CA LEU A 40 -3.35 1.58 0.95
C LEU A 40 -2.86 0.96 -0.36
N PHE A 41 -1.55 0.88 -0.52
CA PHE A 41 -0.93 0.11 -1.59
C PHE A 41 -0.91 -1.36 -1.22
N GLN A 42 -1.82 -2.16 -1.80
CA GLN A 42 -1.85 -3.60 -1.62
C GLN A 42 -1.12 -4.28 -2.77
N HIS A 43 0.03 -4.90 -2.48
CA HIS A 43 0.87 -5.49 -3.52
C HIS A 43 1.74 -6.66 -3.03
N PRO A 44 2.18 -7.57 -3.92
CA PRO A 44 3.24 -8.51 -3.59
C PRO A 44 4.58 -7.79 -3.40
N PHE A 45 5.42 -8.34 -2.52
CA PHE A 45 6.77 -7.82 -2.25
C PHE A 45 7.75 -8.30 -3.33
N TYR A 46 7.78 -7.61 -4.46
CA TYR A 46 8.63 -7.95 -5.59
C TYR A 46 9.95 -7.20 -5.54
N TRP A 47 11.05 -7.96 -5.59
CA TRP A 47 12.40 -7.42 -5.63
C TRP A 47 12.66 -6.38 -4.53
N TYR A 48 12.22 -6.69 -3.30
CA TYR A 48 12.35 -5.81 -2.13
C TYR A 48 11.62 -4.47 -2.26
N SER A 49 10.64 -4.41 -3.14
CA SER A 49 9.86 -3.22 -3.46
C SER A 49 8.43 -3.61 -3.87
N ALA A 50 7.84 -2.87 -4.80
CA ALA A 50 6.50 -3.05 -5.34
C ALA A 50 6.55 -3.44 -6.82
N PRO A 51 5.45 -3.96 -7.40
CA PRO A 51 5.29 -4.11 -8.84
C PRO A 51 5.50 -2.79 -9.59
N ALA A 52 5.98 -2.87 -10.84
CA ALA A 52 6.35 -1.72 -11.65
C ALA A 52 5.22 -0.69 -11.80
N ILE A 53 3.98 -1.14 -11.92
CA ILE A 53 2.83 -0.24 -12.05
C ILE A 53 2.63 0.68 -10.83
N VAL A 54 3.00 0.24 -9.63
CA VAL A 54 2.92 1.08 -8.42
C VAL A 54 3.92 2.24 -8.50
N LYS A 55 5.14 1.97 -8.98
CA LYS A 55 6.13 3.03 -9.19
C LYS A 55 5.73 3.98 -10.31
N GLN A 56 5.25 3.44 -11.44
CA GLN A 56 4.70 4.21 -12.55
C GLN A 56 3.57 5.12 -12.08
N TRP A 57 2.66 4.58 -11.26
CA TRP A 57 1.56 5.33 -10.68
C TRP A 57 2.07 6.49 -9.81
N GLN A 58 3.04 6.23 -8.90
CA GLN A 58 3.61 7.27 -8.05
C GLN A 58 4.26 8.40 -8.89
N ASP A 59 5.02 8.04 -9.93
CA ASP A 59 5.74 8.99 -10.76
C ASP A 59 4.80 9.91 -11.56
N LEU A 60 3.67 9.38 -12.01
CA LEU A 60 2.72 10.14 -12.83
C LEU A 60 1.68 10.90 -11.99
N VAL A 61 1.12 10.25 -10.96
CA VAL A 61 -0.04 10.79 -10.23
C VAL A 61 0.36 11.80 -9.17
N LEU A 62 1.52 11.59 -8.52
CA LEU A 62 2.00 12.49 -7.46
C LEU A 62 2.75 13.69 -8.06
N GLU A 63 2.04 14.56 -8.78
CA GLU A 63 2.62 15.71 -9.46
C GLU A 63 3.10 16.80 -8.49
N HIS A 64 4.21 17.45 -8.85
CA HIS A 64 4.65 18.67 -8.17
C HIS A 64 3.57 19.77 -8.30
N GLY A 65 3.33 20.48 -7.21
CA GLY A 65 2.30 21.53 -7.16
C GLY A 65 0.88 21.00 -6.90
N TRP A 66 0.66 19.69 -6.97
CA TRP A 66 -0.58 19.03 -6.59
C TRP A 66 -0.38 18.18 -5.31
N ALA A 67 0.47 17.16 -5.36
CA ALA A 67 0.73 16.26 -4.24
C ALA A 67 1.76 16.83 -3.26
N TYR A 68 2.79 17.50 -3.76
CA TYR A 68 3.91 17.99 -2.98
C TYR A 68 4.44 19.34 -3.52
N GLY A 69 5.43 19.93 -2.82
CA GLY A 69 5.97 21.24 -3.13
C GLY A 69 5.18 22.35 -2.42
N ALA A 70 5.54 23.61 -2.66
CA ALA A 70 4.99 24.76 -1.92
C ALA A 70 3.46 24.90 -2.06
N SER A 71 2.90 24.57 -3.24
CA SER A 71 1.47 24.64 -3.55
C SER A 71 0.77 23.28 -3.47
N GLY A 72 1.52 22.15 -3.40
CA GLY A 72 1.00 20.81 -3.40
C GLY A 72 0.42 20.41 -2.04
N THR A 73 -0.87 20.52 -1.88
CA THR A 73 -1.57 20.29 -0.62
C THR A 73 -2.72 19.28 -0.71
N ALA A 74 -2.95 18.72 -1.89
CA ALA A 74 -4.12 17.86 -2.16
C ALA A 74 -4.21 16.61 -1.26
N LEU A 75 -3.06 16.09 -0.82
CA LEU A 75 -2.97 14.89 0.02
C LEU A 75 -2.68 15.21 1.50
N ARG A 76 -2.56 16.48 1.86
CA ARG A 76 -2.21 16.90 3.22
C ARG A 76 -3.19 16.34 4.25
N GLY A 77 -2.63 15.72 5.30
CA GLY A 77 -3.39 15.16 6.41
C GLY A 77 -4.02 13.80 6.14
N LYS A 78 -3.95 13.29 4.90
CA LYS A 78 -4.36 11.92 4.59
C LYS A 78 -3.36 10.91 5.17
N ARG A 79 -3.76 9.65 5.22
CA ARG A 79 -2.91 8.54 5.69
C ARG A 79 -2.52 7.64 4.52
N MET A 80 -1.29 7.15 4.51
CA MET A 80 -0.79 6.23 3.50
C MET A 80 -0.13 5.02 4.16
N GLY A 81 -0.28 3.84 3.58
CA GLY A 81 0.37 2.62 4.07
C GLY A 81 0.47 1.54 3.01
N ASN A 82 1.14 0.45 3.38
CA ASN A 82 1.31 -0.71 2.52
C ASN A 82 0.67 -1.95 3.14
N VAL A 83 0.01 -2.73 2.31
CA VAL A 83 -0.46 -4.09 2.61
C VAL A 83 0.27 -5.02 1.68
N ILE A 84 1.20 -5.81 2.21
CA ILE A 84 2.10 -6.60 1.37
C ILE A 84 2.03 -8.10 1.66
N THR A 85 2.31 -8.87 0.63
CA THR A 85 2.51 -10.31 0.73
C THR A 85 3.95 -10.64 0.39
N ALA A 86 4.67 -11.33 1.30
CA ALA A 86 6.06 -11.72 1.14
C ALA A 86 6.21 -13.24 1.10
N GLY A 87 7.00 -13.75 0.16
CA GLY A 87 7.25 -15.19 0.02
C GLY A 87 8.07 -15.80 1.16
N GLY A 88 9.03 -15.05 1.71
CA GLY A 88 9.86 -15.47 2.82
C GLY A 88 9.12 -15.46 4.17
N PRO A 89 9.54 -16.31 5.13
CA PRO A 89 9.03 -16.26 6.49
C PRO A 89 9.48 -14.99 7.22
N GLU A 90 8.70 -14.54 8.20
CA GLU A 90 8.94 -13.31 8.95
C GLU A 90 10.36 -13.21 9.52
N ALA A 91 10.86 -14.28 10.11
CA ALA A 91 12.18 -14.31 10.73
C ALA A 91 13.35 -13.97 9.78
N THR A 92 13.15 -14.09 8.46
CA THR A 92 14.18 -13.72 7.48
C THR A 92 14.27 -12.20 7.25
N TYR A 93 13.23 -11.45 7.60
CA TYR A 93 13.16 -9.99 7.49
C TYR A 93 13.46 -9.31 8.82
N SER A 94 14.63 -9.60 9.36
CA SER A 94 15.16 -9.00 10.59
C SER A 94 16.64 -8.64 10.41
N ARG A 95 17.22 -7.92 11.36
CA ARG A 95 18.66 -7.57 11.34
C ARG A 95 19.56 -8.80 11.37
N GLU A 96 19.13 -9.85 12.06
CA GLU A 96 19.82 -11.13 12.21
C GLU A 96 19.41 -12.14 11.14
N GLY A 97 18.32 -11.87 10.42
CA GLY A 97 17.78 -12.73 9.38
C GLY A 97 18.55 -12.65 8.05
N TRP A 98 18.16 -13.51 7.11
CA TRP A 98 18.82 -13.61 5.80
C TRP A 98 18.86 -12.26 5.05
N HIS A 99 17.75 -11.50 5.11
CA HIS A 99 17.65 -10.21 4.39
C HIS A 99 18.34 -9.05 5.11
N ARG A 100 18.75 -9.21 6.38
CA ARG A 100 19.44 -8.21 7.21
C ARG A 100 18.70 -6.88 7.37
N HIS A 101 17.47 -6.82 6.92
CA HIS A 101 16.59 -5.66 6.98
C HIS A 101 15.17 -6.11 7.30
N THR A 102 14.43 -5.27 7.98
CA THR A 102 12.99 -5.47 8.21
C THR A 102 12.19 -5.09 6.97
N ILE A 103 10.93 -5.51 6.90
CA ILE A 103 10.02 -5.04 5.86
C ILE A 103 9.87 -3.51 5.91
N ALA A 104 9.83 -2.92 7.10
CA ALA A 104 9.75 -1.46 7.25
C ALA A 104 10.98 -0.76 6.65
N ASP A 105 12.19 -1.31 6.81
CA ASP A 105 13.39 -0.75 6.19
C ASP A 105 13.28 -0.73 4.65
N PHE A 106 12.70 -1.76 4.05
CA PHE A 106 12.49 -1.81 2.60
C PHE A 106 11.39 -0.87 2.11
N LEU A 107 10.45 -0.51 2.98
CA LEU A 107 9.34 0.40 2.65
C LEU A 107 9.64 1.88 2.95
N LEU A 108 10.85 2.22 3.40
CA LEU A 108 11.29 3.61 3.60
C LEU A 108 10.99 4.55 2.42
N PRO A 109 11.10 4.13 1.14
CA PRO A 109 10.70 4.99 0.03
C PRO A 109 9.22 5.38 0.04
N PHE A 110 8.33 4.50 0.50
CA PHE A 110 6.90 4.80 0.64
C PHE A 110 6.65 5.75 1.81
N GLU A 111 7.29 5.51 2.95
CA GLU A 111 7.22 6.41 4.10
C GLU A 111 7.71 7.81 3.70
N GLN A 112 8.85 7.91 3.04
CA GLN A 112 9.39 9.18 2.59
C GLN A 112 8.48 9.89 1.58
N THR A 113 7.81 9.13 0.69
CA THR A 113 6.81 9.67 -0.24
C THR A 113 5.61 10.23 0.52
N ALA A 114 5.11 9.52 1.53
CA ALA A 114 4.03 10.02 2.38
C ALA A 114 4.40 11.34 3.05
N LEU A 115 5.58 11.40 3.67
CA LEU A 115 6.09 12.60 4.33
C LEU A 115 6.23 13.78 3.36
N LEU A 116 6.77 13.54 2.16
CA LEU A 116 6.89 14.57 1.12
C LEU A 116 5.55 15.15 0.70
N CYS A 117 4.51 14.31 0.65
CA CYS A 117 3.13 14.70 0.32
C CYS A 117 2.32 15.20 1.53
N ASN A 118 2.96 15.45 2.69
CA ASN A 118 2.32 15.85 3.94
C ASN A 118 1.25 14.86 4.44
N MET A 119 1.42 13.59 4.14
CA MET A 119 0.60 12.49 4.64
C MET A 119 1.25 11.86 5.87
N GLN A 120 0.44 11.18 6.68
CA GLN A 120 0.92 10.30 7.75
C GLN A 120 1.14 8.89 7.19
N TYR A 121 2.35 8.35 7.33
CA TYR A 121 2.59 6.95 7.02
C TYR A 121 2.14 6.06 8.17
N ILE A 122 1.39 5.00 7.86
CA ILE A 122 0.94 4.01 8.83
C ILE A 122 1.75 2.73 8.71
N PRO A 123 1.99 2.00 9.82
CA PRO A 123 2.77 0.76 9.79
C PRO A 123 2.23 -0.23 8.74
N PRO A 124 3.11 -0.92 8.00
CA PRO A 124 2.67 -1.86 6.97
C PRO A 124 1.99 -3.08 7.59
N PHE A 125 0.93 -3.57 6.94
CA PHE A 125 0.36 -4.89 7.21
C PHE A 125 1.04 -5.91 6.29
N THR A 126 1.67 -6.93 6.86
CA THR A 126 2.46 -7.90 6.09
C THR A 126 2.00 -9.32 6.32
N ILE A 127 1.75 -10.05 5.23
CA ILE A 127 1.49 -11.49 5.22
C ILE A 127 2.76 -12.18 4.74
N TYR A 128 3.42 -12.92 5.63
CA TYR A 128 4.67 -13.61 5.37
C TYR A 128 4.44 -15.06 4.93
N GLY A 129 5.45 -15.64 4.27
CA GLY A 129 5.48 -17.06 3.95
C GLY A 129 4.39 -17.53 3.01
N THR A 130 4.02 -16.74 2.01
CA THR A 130 2.85 -16.97 1.14
C THR A 130 2.84 -18.32 0.44
N HIS A 131 4.02 -18.93 0.20
CA HIS A 131 4.13 -20.26 -0.39
C HIS A 131 3.79 -21.42 0.56
N ARG A 132 3.59 -21.13 1.86
CA ARG A 132 3.30 -22.12 2.92
C ARG A 132 1.99 -21.86 3.62
N LEU A 133 1.17 -20.94 3.14
CA LEU A 133 -0.11 -20.63 3.75
C LEU A 133 -1.10 -21.79 3.55
N THR A 134 -1.61 -22.29 4.65
CA THR A 134 -2.76 -23.21 4.65
C THR A 134 -4.08 -22.43 4.53
N PRO A 135 -5.20 -23.08 4.16
CA PRO A 135 -6.51 -22.44 4.16
C PRO A 135 -6.88 -21.78 5.51
N SER A 136 -6.50 -22.41 6.63
CA SER A 136 -6.70 -21.83 7.98
C SER A 136 -5.92 -20.55 8.17
N LEU A 137 -4.62 -20.55 7.85
CA LEU A 137 -3.77 -19.36 7.95
C LEU A 137 -4.26 -18.23 7.04
N ILE A 138 -4.72 -18.55 5.82
CA ILE A 138 -5.33 -17.57 4.93
C ILE A 138 -6.57 -16.94 5.60
N GLN A 139 -7.42 -17.75 6.23
CA GLN A 139 -8.59 -17.23 6.94
C GLN A 139 -8.20 -16.33 8.12
N GLU A 140 -7.22 -16.72 8.91
CA GLU A 140 -6.68 -15.90 10.02
C GLU A 140 -6.16 -14.55 9.52
N GLN A 141 -5.34 -14.56 8.47
CA GLN A 141 -4.82 -13.33 7.87
C GLN A 141 -5.95 -12.46 7.28
N THR A 142 -6.97 -13.10 6.72
CA THR A 142 -8.16 -12.40 6.21
C THR A 142 -8.90 -11.66 7.33
N VAL A 143 -9.11 -12.31 8.47
CA VAL A 143 -9.76 -11.70 9.64
C VAL A 143 -8.92 -10.54 10.17
N ALA A 144 -7.62 -10.76 10.36
CA ALA A 144 -6.70 -9.72 10.84
C ALA A 144 -6.66 -8.50 9.91
N TYR A 145 -6.64 -8.72 8.60
CA TYR A 145 -6.67 -7.63 7.61
C TYR A 145 -7.98 -6.84 7.67
N ARG A 146 -9.12 -7.51 7.76
CA ARG A 146 -10.43 -6.84 7.92
C ARG A 146 -10.48 -6.02 9.21
N GLN A 147 -9.99 -6.58 10.31
CA GLN A 147 -9.93 -5.88 11.59
C GLN A 147 -9.07 -4.63 11.50
N MET A 148 -7.89 -4.72 10.90
CA MET A 148 -7.02 -3.55 10.67
C MET A 148 -7.75 -2.45 9.88
N LEU A 149 -8.48 -2.80 8.82
CA LEU A 149 -9.25 -1.82 8.05
C LEU A 149 -10.37 -1.17 8.88
N GLU A 150 -11.09 -1.95 9.71
CA GLU A 150 -12.11 -1.38 10.62
C GLU A 150 -11.49 -0.41 11.63
N GLU A 151 -10.36 -0.77 12.24
CA GLU A 151 -9.65 0.10 13.17
C GLU A 151 -9.18 1.41 12.52
N LEU A 152 -8.74 1.34 11.25
CA LEU A 152 -8.34 2.53 10.50
C LEU A 152 -9.51 3.48 10.21
N ARG A 153 -10.72 2.96 10.06
CA ARG A 153 -11.94 3.77 9.81
C ARG A 153 -12.40 4.53 11.03
N HIS A 154 -12.08 4.07 12.22
CA HIS A 154 -12.55 4.68 13.49
C HIS A 154 -11.52 5.62 14.14
N LYS A 155 -10.35 5.76 13.56
CA LYS A 155 -9.29 6.70 13.98
C LYS A 155 -9.23 7.93 13.07
#